data_6f7afd095113fa319b3b091feaf511e6
#
_entry.id   6f7afd095113fa319b3b091feaf511e6
#
_cell.length_a   1.000
_cell.length_b   1.000
_cell.length_c   1.000
_cell.angle_alpha   90.00
_cell.angle_beta   90.00
_cell.angle_gamma   90.00
#
_symmetry.space_group_name_H-M   'P 1'
#
loop_
_entity.id
_entity.type
_entity.pdbx_description
1 polymer ?
#
loop_
_entity_poly.entity_id
_entity_poly.type
_entity_poly.pdbx_seq_one_letter_code
_entity_poly.pdbx_strand_id
1 'polypeptide(L)'
;MEFMDFNEYQKKAVETAIYPEKGTGSKLALAYAALGAGNEAGEVQGKIKKYLRGDVELTKEKRLEILDEVGDTLWYLASVVEELGFDFSVAAERNIEKLLDRKERGVLKGNGDTR
;
A
#
# COMPACT_ATOMS: atom_id res chain seq x y z
N MET A 1 0.73 16.44 -15.45
CA MET A 1 0.57 16.07 -14.03
C MET A 1 1.88 16.29 -13.31
N GLU A 2 1.85 17.02 -12.23
CA GLU A 2 3.05 17.25 -11.43
C GLU A 2 3.48 15.98 -10.71
N PHE A 3 4.77 15.88 -10.45
CA PHE A 3 5.34 14.79 -9.69
C PHE A 3 4.87 14.88 -8.23
N MET A 4 4.45 13.76 -7.66
CA MET A 4 3.92 13.70 -6.30
C MET A 4 4.78 12.78 -5.46
N ASP A 5 5.29 13.26 -4.32
CA ASP A 5 6.00 12.40 -3.38
C ASP A 5 5.02 11.70 -2.41
N PHE A 6 5.54 10.78 -1.60
CA PHE A 6 4.72 10.01 -0.68
C PHE A 6 3.97 10.88 0.34
N ASN A 7 4.61 11.93 0.83
CA ASN A 7 4.00 12.78 1.86
C ASN A 7 2.90 13.68 1.28
N GLU A 8 3.10 14.17 0.06
CA GLU A 8 2.05 14.90 -0.65
C GLU A 8 0.84 14.02 -0.92
N TYR A 9 1.10 12.78 -1.34
CA TYR A 9 0.04 11.79 -1.55
C TYR A 9 -0.74 11.55 -0.25
N GLN A 10 -0.02 11.32 0.86
CA GLN A 10 -0.64 11.09 2.16
C GLN A 10 -1.57 12.24 2.58
N LYS A 11 -1.12 13.48 2.42
CA LYS A 11 -1.95 14.66 2.73
C LYS A 11 -3.26 14.66 1.94
N LYS A 12 -3.17 14.41 0.64
CA LYS A 12 -4.34 14.36 -0.23
C LYS A 12 -5.25 13.20 0.10
N ALA A 13 -4.69 12.04 0.40
CA ALA A 13 -5.44 10.86 0.82
C ALA A 13 -6.25 11.15 2.09
N VAL A 14 -5.64 11.78 3.09
CA VAL A 14 -6.30 12.14 4.35
C VAL A 14 -7.51 13.05 4.11
N GLU A 15 -7.43 13.97 3.16
CA GLU A 15 -8.55 14.85 2.81
C GLU A 15 -9.79 14.08 2.33
N THR A 16 -9.59 12.90 1.77
CA THR A 16 -10.69 12.06 1.27
C THR A 16 -11.16 11.00 2.26
N ALA A 17 -10.50 10.88 3.41
CA ALA A 17 -10.81 9.85 4.39
C ALA A 17 -12.06 10.20 5.20
N ILE A 18 -12.98 9.24 5.30
CA ILE A 18 -14.24 9.39 6.05
C ILE A 18 -14.54 8.16 6.92
N TYR A 19 -13.55 7.30 7.16
CA TYR A 19 -13.75 6.10 7.96
C TYR A 19 -13.90 6.43 9.46
N PRO A 20 -14.44 5.47 10.26
CA PRO A 20 -14.70 5.72 11.68
C PRO A 20 -13.43 6.10 12.45
N GLU A 21 -13.55 7.15 13.27
CA GLU A 21 -12.49 7.66 14.14
C GLU A 21 -11.18 8.05 13.41
N LYS A 22 -11.31 8.42 12.13
CA LYS A 22 -10.15 8.80 11.33
C LYS A 22 -9.30 9.85 12.07
N GLY A 23 -7.97 9.69 12.01
CA GLY A 23 -7.02 10.65 12.56
C GLY A 23 -6.80 10.55 14.07
N THR A 24 -7.49 9.65 14.76
CA THR A 24 -7.39 9.53 16.21
C THR A 24 -6.29 8.58 16.69
N GLY A 25 -5.79 7.73 15.80
CA GLY A 25 -4.83 6.67 16.17
C GLY A 25 -5.46 5.58 17.03
N SER A 26 -6.79 5.52 17.10
CA SER A 26 -7.50 4.52 17.89
C SER A 26 -7.39 3.12 17.32
N LYS A 27 -7.67 2.11 18.14
CA LYS A 27 -7.72 0.71 17.68
C LYS A 27 -8.69 0.54 16.51
N LEU A 28 -9.85 1.18 16.58
CA LEU A 28 -10.86 1.08 15.52
C LEU A 28 -10.34 1.70 14.21
N ALA A 29 -9.80 2.92 14.26
CA ALA A 29 -9.27 3.59 13.08
C ALA A 29 -8.15 2.78 12.43
N LEU A 30 -7.22 2.29 13.24
CA LEU A 30 -6.09 1.50 12.76
C LEU A 30 -6.55 0.17 12.17
N ALA A 31 -7.45 -0.54 12.85
CA ALA A 31 -7.99 -1.81 12.36
C ALA A 31 -8.75 -1.62 11.05
N TYR A 32 -9.57 -0.57 10.96
CA TYR A 32 -10.34 -0.30 9.75
C TYR A 32 -9.41 -0.08 8.54
N ALA A 33 -8.40 0.77 8.70
CA ALA A 33 -7.43 1.03 7.64
C ALA A 33 -6.66 -0.24 7.22
N ALA A 34 -6.24 -1.04 8.18
CA ALA A 34 -5.53 -2.30 7.91
C ALA A 34 -6.40 -3.31 7.18
N LEU A 35 -7.66 -3.47 7.58
CA LEU A 35 -8.62 -4.33 6.90
C LEU A 35 -8.89 -3.87 5.47
N GLY A 36 -9.00 -2.55 5.27
CA GLY A 36 -9.15 -1.97 3.95
C GLY A 36 -7.97 -2.27 3.04
N ALA A 37 -6.74 -2.16 3.57
CA ALA A 37 -5.53 -2.46 2.81
C ALA A 37 -5.52 -3.94 2.35
N GLY A 38 -5.88 -4.86 3.24
CA GLY A 38 -5.96 -6.29 2.90
C GLY A 38 -7.04 -6.57 1.85
N ASN A 39 -8.21 -5.95 2.01
CA ASN A 39 -9.31 -6.12 1.07
C ASN A 39 -8.92 -5.63 -0.34
N GLU A 40 -8.32 -4.46 -0.45
CA GLU A 40 -7.92 -3.89 -1.74
C GLU A 40 -6.76 -4.66 -2.38
N ALA A 41 -5.82 -5.16 -1.58
CA ALA A 41 -4.79 -6.06 -2.08
C ALA A 41 -5.40 -7.33 -2.67
N GLY A 42 -6.46 -7.85 -2.06
CA GLY A 42 -7.24 -8.97 -2.59
C GLY A 42 -7.89 -8.66 -3.94
N GLU A 43 -8.33 -7.42 -4.16
CA GLU A 43 -8.89 -7.01 -5.45
C GLU A 43 -7.83 -7.04 -6.56
N VAL A 44 -6.60 -6.65 -6.25
CA VAL A 44 -5.46 -6.80 -7.18
C VAL A 44 -5.28 -8.28 -7.54
N GLN A 45 -5.25 -9.15 -6.54
CA GLN A 45 -5.12 -10.59 -6.73
C GLN A 45 -6.25 -11.16 -7.61
N GLY A 46 -7.49 -10.74 -7.35
CA GLY A 46 -8.66 -11.21 -8.09
C GLY A 46 -8.58 -10.89 -9.58
N LYS A 47 -8.15 -9.68 -9.93
CA LYS A 47 -8.00 -9.26 -11.32
C LYS A 47 -6.87 -10.02 -12.02
N ILE A 48 -5.76 -10.23 -11.36
CA ILE A 48 -4.63 -10.99 -11.92
C ILE A 48 -4.99 -12.48 -12.06
N LYS A 49 -5.72 -13.04 -11.10
CA LYS A 49 -6.20 -14.41 -11.17
C LYS A 49 -7.04 -14.65 -12.43
N LYS A 50 -7.95 -13.73 -12.76
CA LYS A 50 -8.78 -13.83 -13.96
C LYS A 50 -7.94 -13.83 -15.23
N TYR A 51 -6.89 -13.01 -15.27
CA TYR A 51 -5.95 -13.00 -16.38
C TYR A 51 -5.21 -14.35 -16.49
N LEU A 52 -4.69 -14.86 -15.38
CA LEU A 52 -3.99 -16.15 -15.36
C LEU A 52 -4.89 -17.30 -15.80
N ARG A 53 -6.16 -17.23 -15.45
CA ARG A 53 -7.15 -18.25 -15.81
C ARG A 53 -7.59 -18.16 -17.27
N GLY A 54 -7.25 -17.09 -17.96
CA GLY A 54 -7.61 -16.88 -19.35
C GLY A 54 -8.96 -16.22 -19.59
N ASP A 55 -9.60 -15.72 -18.52
CA ASP A 55 -10.91 -15.07 -18.63
C ASP A 55 -10.82 -13.71 -19.34
N VAL A 56 -9.69 -13.03 -19.20
CA VAL A 56 -9.46 -11.71 -19.77
C VAL A 56 -8.05 -11.60 -20.32
N GLU A 57 -7.85 -10.70 -21.28
CA GLU A 57 -6.53 -10.35 -21.80
C GLU A 57 -6.00 -9.12 -21.04
N LEU A 58 -4.69 -8.99 -20.98
CA LEU A 58 -4.04 -7.87 -20.32
C LEU A 58 -3.90 -6.68 -21.27
N THR A 59 -5.04 -6.15 -21.68
CA THR A 59 -5.13 -4.95 -22.52
C THR A 59 -4.66 -3.72 -21.72
N LYS A 60 -4.49 -2.59 -22.41
CA LYS A 60 -4.19 -1.33 -21.73
C LYS A 60 -5.26 -0.98 -20.68
N GLU A 61 -6.53 -1.17 -21.03
CA GLU A 61 -7.66 -0.93 -20.11
C GLU A 61 -7.57 -1.80 -18.86
N LYS A 62 -7.29 -3.10 -19.03
CA LYS A 62 -7.15 -4.02 -17.90
C LYS A 62 -5.94 -3.68 -17.03
N ARG A 63 -4.85 -3.23 -17.62
CA ARG A 63 -3.69 -2.77 -16.87
C ARG A 63 -4.05 -1.56 -16.01
N LEU A 64 -4.82 -0.62 -16.54
CA LEU A 64 -5.27 0.56 -15.80
C LEU A 64 -6.24 0.18 -14.67
N GLU A 65 -7.15 -0.77 -14.91
CA GLU A 65 -8.04 -1.27 -13.87
C GLU A 65 -7.26 -1.90 -12.70
N ILE A 66 -6.23 -2.67 -13.00
CA ILE A 66 -5.35 -3.24 -11.98
C ILE A 66 -4.60 -2.14 -11.25
N LEU A 67 -4.11 -1.15 -11.98
CA LEU A 67 -3.42 0.00 -11.40
C LEU A 67 -4.33 0.78 -10.44
N ASP A 68 -5.62 0.91 -10.77
CA ASP A 68 -6.59 1.55 -9.89
C ASP A 68 -6.72 0.80 -8.56
N GLU A 69 -6.72 -0.54 -8.60
CA GLU A 69 -6.76 -1.35 -7.37
C GLU A 69 -5.46 -1.20 -6.56
N VAL A 70 -4.33 -1.05 -7.23
CA VAL A 70 -3.05 -0.73 -6.56
C VAL A 70 -3.16 0.62 -5.86
N GLY A 71 -3.78 1.61 -6.52
CA GLY A 71 -4.02 2.92 -5.92
C GLY A 71 -4.91 2.84 -4.67
N ASP A 72 -5.98 2.05 -4.73
CA ASP A 72 -6.85 1.85 -3.57
C ASP A 72 -6.11 1.19 -2.40
N THR A 73 -5.24 0.24 -2.70
CA THR A 73 -4.38 -0.38 -1.68
C THR A 73 -3.43 0.66 -1.08
N LEU A 74 -2.81 1.47 -1.93
CA LEU A 74 -1.90 2.53 -1.49
C LEU A 74 -2.61 3.51 -0.57
N TRP A 75 -3.85 3.87 -0.87
CA TRP A 75 -4.66 4.78 -0.06
C TRP A 75 -4.84 4.25 1.37
N TYR A 76 -5.19 2.97 1.52
CA TYR A 76 -5.34 2.36 2.83
C TYR A 76 -4.00 2.20 3.56
N LEU A 77 -2.91 1.92 2.84
CA LEU A 77 -1.58 1.88 3.45
C LEU A 77 -1.17 3.26 3.97
N ALA A 78 -1.44 4.30 3.21
CA ALA A 78 -1.21 5.68 3.67
C ALA A 78 -2.04 5.99 4.92
N SER A 79 -3.28 5.49 4.96
CA SER A 79 -4.16 5.66 6.13
C SER A 79 -3.62 4.94 7.37
N VAL A 80 -3.09 3.72 7.20
CA VAL A 80 -2.44 2.99 8.31
C VAL A 80 -1.28 3.81 8.87
N VAL A 81 -0.42 4.33 8.01
CA VAL A 81 0.74 5.12 8.44
C VAL A 81 0.30 6.41 9.13
N GLU A 82 -0.75 7.06 8.62
CA GLU A 82 -1.34 8.25 9.26
C GLU A 82 -1.83 7.94 10.67
N GLU A 83 -2.56 6.83 10.86
CA GLU A 83 -3.06 6.43 12.18
C GLU A 83 -1.93 6.07 13.14
N LEU A 84 -0.78 5.59 12.62
CA LEU A 84 0.40 5.32 13.43
C LEU A 84 1.18 6.60 13.80
N GLY A 85 0.84 7.74 13.22
CA GLY A 85 1.46 9.02 13.52
C GLY A 85 2.78 9.28 12.81
N PHE A 86 2.98 8.71 11.63
CA PHE A 86 4.20 8.91 10.83
C PHE A 86 3.89 9.49 9.46
N ASP A 87 4.89 10.10 8.84
CA ASP A 87 4.85 10.46 7.43
C ASP A 87 5.04 9.20 6.57
N PHE A 88 4.35 9.16 5.44
CA PHE A 88 4.38 7.99 4.56
C PHE A 88 5.79 7.70 4.02
N SER A 89 6.60 8.72 3.78
CA SER A 89 7.99 8.57 3.36
C SER A 89 8.83 7.75 4.35
N VAL A 90 8.49 7.78 5.64
CA VAL A 90 9.21 7.02 6.67
C VAL A 90 9.08 5.52 6.42
N ALA A 91 7.90 5.05 6.05
CA ALA A 91 7.70 3.64 5.72
C ALA A 91 8.56 3.22 4.52
N ALA A 92 8.61 4.06 3.49
CA ALA A 92 9.42 3.80 2.29
C ALA A 92 10.91 3.81 2.61
N GLU A 93 11.38 4.80 3.36
CA GLU A 93 12.79 4.94 3.74
C GLU A 93 13.28 3.76 4.57
N ARG A 94 12.52 3.38 5.60
CA ARG A 94 12.85 2.24 6.45
C ARG A 94 12.91 0.94 5.66
N ASN A 95 11.99 0.78 4.72
CA ASN A 95 11.97 -0.41 3.87
C ASN A 95 13.22 -0.48 2.98
N ILE A 96 13.58 0.61 2.33
CA ILE A 96 14.76 0.65 1.45
C ILE A 96 16.05 0.44 2.26
N GLU A 97 16.19 1.07 3.42
CA GLU A 97 17.36 0.88 4.28
C GLU A 97 17.52 -0.59 4.68
N LYS A 98 16.42 -1.23 5.09
CA LYS A 98 16.42 -2.66 5.44
C LYS A 98 16.85 -3.54 4.27
N LEU A 99 16.32 -3.30 3.08
CA LEU A 99 16.62 -4.11 1.90
C LEU A 99 18.03 -3.89 1.39
N LEU A 100 18.54 -2.67 1.41
CA LEU A 100 19.92 -2.38 1.01
C LEU A 100 20.92 -3.01 2.00
N ASP A 101 20.62 -2.97 3.29
CA ASP A 101 21.43 -3.62 4.31
C ASP A 101 21.48 -5.14 4.08
N ARG A 102 20.33 -5.78 3.84
CA ARG A 102 20.27 -7.21 3.53
C ARG A 102 21.06 -7.56 2.26
N LYS A 103 20.97 -6.72 1.24
CA LYS A 103 21.72 -6.90 0.00
C LYS A 103 23.23 -6.86 0.28
N GLU A 104 23.70 -5.89 1.04
CA GLU A 104 25.10 -5.74 1.38
C GLU A 104 25.62 -6.92 2.20
N ARG A 105 24.82 -7.43 3.14
CA ARG A 105 25.18 -8.60 3.95
C ARG A 105 24.94 -9.93 3.25
N GLY A 106 24.37 -9.94 2.02
CA GLY A 106 24.14 -11.17 1.26
C GLY A 106 22.97 -12.02 1.76
N VAL A 107 22.00 -11.42 2.47
CA VAL A 107 20.86 -12.13 3.07
C VAL A 107 19.49 -11.64 2.55
N LEU A 108 19.42 -11.17 1.30
CA LEU A 108 18.14 -10.80 0.69
C LEU A 108 17.17 -11.97 0.66
N LYS A 109 17.68 -13.18 0.38
CA LYS A 109 16.91 -14.42 0.49
C LYS A 109 17.06 -14.98 1.89
N GLY A 110 16.01 -15.58 2.41
CA GLY A 110 15.98 -16.16 3.73
C GLY A 110 14.63 -15.99 4.38
N ASN A 111 14.55 -16.30 5.67
CA ASN A 111 13.32 -16.24 6.44
C ASN A 111 13.41 -15.18 7.53
N GLY A 112 12.25 -14.59 7.80
CA GLY A 112 12.09 -13.66 8.89
C GLY A 112 12.56 -12.24 8.59
N ASP A 113 12.00 -11.30 9.33
CA ASP A 113 12.24 -9.89 9.14
C ASP A 113 13.49 -9.38 9.85
N THR A 114 14.09 -10.22 10.65
CA THR A 114 15.29 -9.87 11.43
C THR A 114 16.60 -10.44 10.84
N ARG A 115 16.56 -11.07 9.70
CA ARG A 115 17.73 -11.66 9.06
C ARG A 115 18.75 -10.66 8.56
#